data_af4cc254b7e0a8240a4f31c1c1ea2d7b
#
_entry.id   af4cc254b7e0a8240a4f31c1c1ea2d7b
#
_cell.length_a   1.000
_cell.length_b   1.000
_cell.length_c   1.000
_cell.angle_alpha   90.00
_cell.angle_beta   90.00
_cell.angle_gamma   90.00
#
_symmetry.space_group_name_H-M   'P 1'
#
loop_
_entity.id
_entity.type
_entity.pdbx_description
1 polymer ?
#
loop_
_entity_poly.entity_id
_entity_poly.type
_entity_poly.pdbx_seq_one_letter_code
_entity_poly.pdbx_strand_id
1 'polypeptide(L)'
;MQITAQLPKKDAYKGQATHHHECMAKPNLVNRNFKLGVRQVILTDITYIHYGYSRTPAYMCAFKDAYTTEILGHYVSGRMDVSLVQKAFNNMMENHKDEFPKNLEVYCHSDQGSQYLSTSFKQLLNENDFIQSMSRRGNSQDNAPMESFFGRMKTEVIDIIARCGDIDTVRRLIDGYINMHNNERYQDTLAALSPSEFYTYKVTGQYPLNSYYGVKASELMPLEKIIEAKLEMQEKKKELRKERQKINEQQSRLLRNAGEIIRRDMKKMKDENRKWEKQQALVENQLKKISEVIEKIKKALNFYYYEATAEVKKLLKDPLNWKNYTELDYYKDLDALY
;
A
#
# COMPACT_ATOMS: atom_id res chain seq x y z
N MET A 1 39.92 8.09 32.92
CA MET A 1 39.05 9.19 32.47
C MET A 1 37.62 8.63 32.32
N GLN A 2 36.75 8.94 33.29
CA GLN A 2 35.33 8.51 33.19
C GLN A 2 34.57 9.54 32.34
N ILE A 3 34.10 9.13 31.18
CA ILE A 3 33.25 9.96 30.34
C ILE A 3 31.82 9.77 30.84
N THR A 4 31.29 10.72 31.58
CA THR A 4 29.89 10.81 31.96
C THR A 4 29.12 11.48 30.81
N ALA A 5 28.23 10.75 30.17
CA ALA A 5 27.30 11.32 29.15
C ALA A 5 26.38 12.32 29.85
N GLN A 6 26.48 13.60 29.50
CA GLN A 6 25.51 14.61 29.91
C GLN A 6 24.31 14.52 29.00
N LEU A 7 23.14 14.15 29.55
CA LEU A 7 21.86 14.25 28.85
C LEU A 7 21.58 15.72 28.52
N PRO A 8 21.16 16.05 27.31
CA PRO A 8 20.78 17.43 26.98
C PRO A 8 19.63 17.89 27.88
N LYS A 9 19.78 19.10 28.46
CA LYS A 9 18.74 19.73 29.27
C LYS A 9 17.48 19.84 28.43
N LYS A 10 16.33 19.38 28.96
CA LYS A 10 15.03 19.59 28.32
C LYS A 10 14.81 21.09 28.10
N ASP A 11 14.69 21.46 26.84
CA ASP A 11 14.44 22.83 26.42
C ASP A 11 13.02 23.23 26.88
N ALA A 12 12.91 24.19 27.81
CA ALA A 12 11.63 24.66 28.36
C ALA A 12 10.69 25.20 27.24
N TYR A 13 11.28 25.73 26.17
CA TYR A 13 10.55 26.21 24.98
C TYR A 13 9.87 25.06 24.21
N LYS A 14 10.50 23.88 24.15
CA LYS A 14 9.87 22.68 23.55
C LYS A 14 8.64 22.21 24.32
N GLY A 15 8.62 22.37 25.63
CA GLY A 15 7.47 22.01 26.47
C GLY A 15 6.23 22.86 26.21
N GLN A 16 6.39 24.19 26.06
CA GLN A 16 5.29 25.10 25.78
C GLN A 16 4.74 24.94 24.36
N ALA A 17 5.61 24.78 23.35
CA ALA A 17 5.20 24.50 21.99
C ALA A 17 4.43 23.16 21.91
N THR A 18 4.86 22.14 22.65
CA THR A 18 4.20 20.84 22.72
C THR A 18 2.80 20.92 23.32
N HIS A 19 2.64 21.68 24.43
CA HIS A 19 1.35 21.87 25.09
C HIS A 19 0.37 22.66 24.19
N HIS A 20 0.83 23.69 23.49
CA HIS A 20 0.01 24.44 22.55
C HIS A 20 -0.46 23.56 21.37
N HIS A 21 0.40 22.69 20.85
CA HIS A 21 0.05 21.71 19.84
C HIS A 21 -1.01 20.71 20.33
N GLU A 22 -0.89 20.21 21.55
CA GLU A 22 -1.87 19.28 22.14
C GLU A 22 -3.25 19.91 22.30
N CYS A 23 -3.32 21.19 22.70
CA CYS A 23 -4.58 21.93 22.81
C CYS A 23 -5.27 22.19 21.47
N MET A 24 -4.51 22.19 20.36
CA MET A 24 -5.03 22.44 19.02
C MET A 24 -5.41 21.17 18.25
N ALA A 25 -4.92 20.01 18.68
CA ALA A 25 -5.20 18.75 18.02
C ALA A 25 -6.66 18.33 18.16
N LYS A 26 -7.21 17.79 17.10
CA LYS A 26 -8.55 17.21 17.10
C LYS A 26 -8.49 15.73 17.52
N PRO A 27 -9.58 15.18 18.10
CA PRO A 27 -9.63 13.77 18.47
C PRO A 27 -9.54 12.86 17.23
N ASN A 28 -9.09 11.62 17.45
CA ASN A 28 -9.16 10.58 16.43
C ASN A 28 -10.59 10.03 16.33
N LEU A 29 -11.38 10.59 15.40
CA LEU A 29 -12.77 10.19 15.16
C LEU A 29 -12.85 8.94 14.27
N VAL A 30 -11.91 8.76 13.36
CA VAL A 30 -11.85 7.62 12.44
C VAL A 30 -11.52 6.32 13.17
N ASN A 31 -10.66 6.39 14.19
CA ASN A 31 -10.23 5.24 15.01
C ASN A 31 -9.90 3.97 14.19
N ARG A 32 -9.19 4.14 13.09
CA ARG A 32 -8.80 3.08 12.13
C ARG A 32 -9.97 2.40 11.41
N ASN A 33 -11.18 2.93 11.50
CA ASN A 33 -12.30 2.44 10.71
C ASN A 33 -12.23 3.01 9.28
N PHE A 34 -11.33 2.46 8.48
CA PHE A 34 -11.09 2.88 7.11
C PHE A 34 -12.14 2.35 6.11
N LYS A 35 -13.12 1.58 6.59
CA LYS A 35 -14.16 0.96 5.76
C LYS A 35 -15.56 1.49 6.05
N LEU A 36 -15.69 2.73 6.51
CA LEU A 36 -17.00 3.36 6.74
C LEU A 36 -17.83 3.39 5.45
N GLY A 37 -17.25 3.84 4.36
CA GLY A 37 -17.90 3.90 3.05
C GLY A 37 -17.07 4.68 2.05
N VAL A 38 -17.52 4.65 0.80
CA VAL A 38 -16.88 5.39 -0.30
C VAL A 38 -16.93 6.88 0.00
N ARG A 39 -15.79 7.56 -0.11
CA ARG A 39 -15.63 9.03 0.12
C ARG A 39 -15.99 9.50 1.55
N GLN A 40 -16.10 8.61 2.53
CA GLN A 40 -16.41 9.02 3.92
C GLN A 40 -15.16 9.26 4.77
N VAL A 41 -14.05 8.61 4.47
CA VAL A 41 -12.78 8.82 5.19
C VAL A 41 -11.70 9.15 4.18
N ILE A 42 -11.25 10.39 4.21
CA ILE A 42 -10.15 10.90 3.39
C ILE A 42 -8.92 11.02 4.26
N LEU A 43 -7.92 10.23 3.95
CA LEU A 43 -6.62 10.25 4.62
C LEU A 43 -5.70 11.24 3.90
N THR A 44 -4.95 12.00 4.66
CA THR A 44 -3.93 12.91 4.10
C THR A 44 -2.65 12.85 4.89
N ASP A 45 -1.55 13.06 4.18
CA ASP A 45 -0.21 13.13 4.77
C ASP A 45 0.75 13.83 3.80
N ILE A 46 1.91 14.25 4.32
CA ILE A 46 2.98 14.89 3.54
C ILE A 46 4.20 13.98 3.54
N THR A 47 4.74 13.72 2.35
CA THR A 47 5.98 12.96 2.23
C THR A 47 7.11 13.80 1.63
N TYR A 48 8.33 13.47 2.04
CA TYR A 48 9.57 14.08 1.57
C TYR A 48 10.06 13.36 0.31
N ILE A 49 10.48 14.12 -0.68
CA ILE A 49 11.05 13.67 -1.94
C ILE A 49 12.34 14.45 -2.16
N HIS A 50 13.36 13.81 -2.74
CA HIS A 50 14.59 14.49 -3.13
C HIS A 50 14.86 14.22 -4.61
N TYR A 51 15.08 15.29 -5.38
CA TYR A 51 15.33 15.20 -6.82
C TYR A 51 16.64 15.87 -7.21
N GLY A 52 17.14 15.51 -8.39
CA GLY A 52 18.38 16.02 -8.95
C GLY A 52 19.62 15.52 -8.23
N TYR A 53 20.78 15.73 -8.84
CA TYR A 53 22.06 15.35 -8.26
C TYR A 53 22.37 16.05 -6.94
N SER A 54 21.87 17.28 -6.77
CA SER A 54 22.00 18.06 -5.54
C SER A 54 21.07 17.61 -4.43
N ARG A 55 20.23 16.59 -4.65
CA ARG A 55 19.19 16.11 -3.72
C ARG A 55 18.29 17.24 -3.20
N THR A 56 17.85 18.11 -4.12
CA THR A 56 16.97 19.22 -3.80
C THR A 56 15.69 18.69 -3.16
N PRO A 57 15.28 19.22 -1.99
CA PRO A 57 14.07 18.76 -1.32
C PRO A 57 12.81 19.22 -2.07
N ALA A 58 11.83 18.33 -2.16
CA ALA A 58 10.46 18.61 -2.52
C ALA A 58 9.53 17.87 -1.56
N TYR A 59 8.30 18.33 -1.50
CA TYR A 59 7.28 17.82 -0.59
C TYR A 59 6.02 17.51 -1.39
N MET A 60 5.45 16.35 -1.15
CA MET A 60 4.19 15.94 -1.75
C MET A 60 3.14 15.78 -0.66
N CYS A 61 2.02 16.48 -0.79
CA CYS A 61 0.80 16.19 -0.05
C CYS A 61 -0.15 15.40 -0.94
N ALA A 62 -0.84 14.42 -0.36
CA ALA A 62 -1.85 13.64 -1.06
C ALA A 62 -3.08 13.42 -0.19
N PHE A 63 -4.25 13.32 -0.84
CA PHE A 63 -5.53 12.98 -0.26
C PHE A 63 -6.01 11.66 -0.85
N LYS A 64 -6.27 10.68 -0.01
CA LYS A 64 -6.59 9.30 -0.38
C LYS A 64 -7.93 8.90 0.22
N ASP A 65 -8.83 8.37 -0.57
CA ASP A 65 -9.99 7.67 -0.04
C ASP A 65 -9.55 6.36 0.64
N ALA A 66 -9.86 6.24 1.91
CA ALA A 66 -9.49 5.07 2.69
C ALA A 66 -10.21 3.80 2.22
N TYR A 67 -11.42 3.94 1.68
CA TYR A 67 -12.25 2.82 1.25
C TYR A 67 -11.83 2.25 -0.10
N THR A 68 -11.68 3.11 -1.12
CA THR A 68 -11.32 2.70 -2.49
C THR A 68 -9.81 2.67 -2.72
N THR A 69 -9.03 3.22 -1.80
CA THR A 69 -7.56 3.44 -1.92
C THR A 69 -7.15 4.42 -3.02
N GLU A 70 -8.09 5.07 -3.67
CA GLU A 70 -7.86 6.05 -4.73
C GLU A 70 -7.21 7.33 -4.19
N ILE A 71 -6.26 7.88 -4.91
CA ILE A 71 -5.69 9.20 -4.64
C ILE A 71 -6.55 10.24 -5.34
N LEU A 72 -7.29 11.02 -4.56
CA LEU A 72 -8.26 11.98 -5.07
C LEU A 72 -7.64 13.34 -5.39
N GLY A 73 -6.60 13.69 -4.69
CA GLY A 73 -5.91 14.94 -4.90
C GLY A 73 -4.47 14.89 -4.40
N HIS A 74 -3.61 15.65 -5.04
CA HIS A 74 -2.22 15.77 -4.63
C HIS A 74 -1.60 17.07 -5.14
N TYR A 75 -0.48 17.44 -4.54
CA TYR A 75 0.35 18.53 -5.01
C TYR A 75 1.81 18.32 -4.59
N VAL A 76 2.75 18.73 -5.45
CA VAL A 76 4.18 18.70 -5.17
C VAL A 76 4.74 20.12 -5.16
N SER A 77 5.45 20.49 -4.10
CA SER A 77 6.03 21.82 -3.89
C SER A 77 7.47 21.74 -3.38
N GLY A 78 8.26 22.75 -3.67
CA GLY A 78 9.57 22.93 -3.03
C GLY A 78 9.50 23.46 -1.58
N ARG A 79 8.30 23.76 -1.07
CA ARG A 79 8.07 24.25 0.29
C ARG A 79 7.04 23.40 1.02
N MET A 80 7.31 23.10 2.29
CA MET A 80 6.40 22.38 3.18
C MET A 80 5.64 23.37 4.06
N ASP A 81 4.71 24.08 3.48
CA ASP A 81 3.85 25.04 4.15
C ASP A 81 2.37 24.67 4.04
N VAL A 82 1.50 25.48 4.61
CA VAL A 82 0.05 25.25 4.57
C VAL A 82 -0.49 25.29 3.14
N SER A 83 0.14 26.10 2.26
CA SER A 83 -0.30 26.20 0.85
C SER A 83 -0.14 24.89 0.09
N LEU A 84 0.81 24.05 0.45
CA LEU A 84 0.97 22.71 -0.11
C LEU A 84 -0.29 21.87 0.12
N VAL A 85 -0.77 21.84 1.37
CA VAL A 85 -1.96 21.07 1.76
C VAL A 85 -3.22 21.64 1.12
N GLN A 86 -3.36 22.97 1.12
CA GLN A 86 -4.50 23.65 0.49
C GLN A 86 -4.59 23.37 -1.01
N LYS A 87 -3.46 23.43 -1.73
CA LYS A 87 -3.43 23.12 -3.17
C LYS A 87 -3.79 21.66 -3.46
N ALA A 88 -3.29 20.72 -2.65
CA ALA A 88 -3.65 19.32 -2.78
C ALA A 88 -5.14 19.07 -2.48
N PHE A 89 -5.69 19.76 -1.47
CA PHE A 89 -7.11 19.71 -1.15
C PHE A 89 -7.97 20.31 -2.27
N ASN A 90 -7.61 21.48 -2.78
CA ASN A 90 -8.33 22.10 -3.88
C ASN A 90 -8.30 21.25 -5.14
N ASN A 91 -7.16 20.62 -5.45
CA ASN A 91 -7.05 19.66 -6.56
C ASN A 91 -8.02 18.49 -6.38
N MET A 92 -8.18 17.96 -5.16
CA MET A 92 -9.19 16.95 -4.85
C MET A 92 -10.61 17.49 -5.10
N MET A 93 -10.93 18.68 -4.60
CA MET A 93 -12.26 19.25 -4.70
C MET A 93 -12.63 19.64 -6.15
N GLU A 94 -11.67 20.12 -6.93
CA GLU A 94 -11.87 20.44 -8.37
C GLU A 94 -12.29 19.21 -9.18
N ASN A 95 -11.76 18.02 -8.83
CA ASN A 95 -11.98 16.82 -9.61
C ASN A 95 -13.06 15.89 -9.04
N HIS A 96 -13.34 15.94 -7.72
CA HIS A 96 -14.16 14.93 -7.05
C HIS A 96 -15.26 15.50 -6.15
N LYS A 97 -15.51 16.82 -6.16
CA LYS A 97 -16.48 17.46 -5.27
C LYS A 97 -17.86 16.78 -5.26
N ASP A 98 -18.35 16.42 -6.42
CA ASP A 98 -19.70 15.83 -6.58
C ASP A 98 -19.78 14.36 -6.15
N GLU A 99 -18.65 13.73 -5.87
CA GLU A 99 -18.58 12.35 -5.44
C GLU A 99 -18.73 12.19 -3.91
N PHE A 100 -18.61 13.30 -3.16
CA PHE A 100 -18.75 13.26 -1.71
C PHE A 100 -20.22 13.15 -1.29
N PRO A 101 -20.54 12.28 -0.30
CA PRO A 101 -21.91 12.07 0.15
C PRO A 101 -22.44 13.34 0.85
N LYS A 102 -23.60 13.84 0.42
CA LYS A 102 -24.21 15.05 0.99
C LYS A 102 -24.92 14.83 2.33
N ASN A 103 -25.31 13.58 2.63
CA ASN A 103 -26.12 13.24 3.81
C ASN A 103 -25.34 12.40 4.86
N LEU A 104 -24.04 12.27 4.71
CA LEU A 104 -23.17 11.51 5.60
C LEU A 104 -21.97 12.37 6.02
N GLU A 105 -21.43 12.10 7.19
CA GLU A 105 -20.21 12.74 7.66
C GLU A 105 -19.01 12.30 6.81
N VAL A 106 -18.22 13.27 6.40
CA VAL A 106 -16.95 13.05 5.68
C VAL A 106 -15.80 13.47 6.57
N TYR A 107 -14.93 12.54 6.88
CA TYR A 107 -13.78 12.77 7.75
C TYR A 107 -12.52 13.03 6.92
N CYS A 108 -11.84 14.13 7.23
CA CYS A 108 -10.46 14.35 6.76
C CYS A 108 -9.49 14.00 7.89
N HIS A 109 -8.77 12.90 7.73
CA HIS A 109 -7.89 12.35 8.77
C HIS A 109 -6.42 12.56 8.40
N SER A 110 -5.67 13.19 9.32
CA SER A 110 -4.25 13.50 9.17
C SER A 110 -3.46 13.15 10.43
N ASP A 111 -2.15 13.31 10.37
CA ASP A 111 -1.32 13.44 11.56
C ASP A 111 -1.52 14.81 12.24
N GLN A 112 -0.75 15.07 13.31
CA GLN A 112 -0.78 16.36 14.03
C GLN A 112 0.26 17.35 13.50
N GLY A 113 0.60 17.29 12.23
CA GLY A 113 1.51 18.24 11.59
C GLY A 113 0.99 19.68 11.66
N SER A 114 1.90 20.67 11.78
CA SER A 114 1.57 22.09 11.91
C SER A 114 0.70 22.62 10.76
N GLN A 115 0.86 22.07 9.56
CA GLN A 115 0.07 22.39 8.38
C GLN A 115 -1.42 22.08 8.59
N TYR A 116 -1.70 20.91 9.19
CA TYR A 116 -3.07 20.43 9.47
C TYR A 116 -3.69 21.13 10.70
N LEU A 117 -2.87 21.63 11.60
CA LEU A 117 -3.33 22.39 12.77
C LEU A 117 -3.64 23.86 12.45
N SER A 118 -3.25 24.34 11.27
CA SER A 118 -3.42 25.75 10.86
C SER A 118 -4.90 26.15 10.80
N THR A 119 -5.19 27.38 11.19
CA THR A 119 -6.55 27.95 11.13
C THR A 119 -7.10 27.95 9.70
N SER A 120 -6.25 28.27 8.73
CA SER A 120 -6.65 28.34 7.32
C SER A 120 -7.04 26.97 6.75
N PHE A 121 -6.37 25.89 7.17
CA PHE A 121 -6.77 24.55 6.75
C PHE A 121 -8.06 24.08 7.45
N LYS A 122 -8.22 24.39 8.74
CA LYS A 122 -9.47 24.13 9.48
C LYS A 122 -10.66 24.85 8.85
N GLN A 123 -10.47 26.12 8.46
CA GLN A 123 -11.50 26.89 7.77
C GLN A 123 -11.84 26.26 6.42
N LEU A 124 -10.82 25.86 5.62
CA LEU A 124 -11.03 25.21 4.33
C LEU A 124 -11.84 23.90 4.46
N LEU A 125 -11.57 23.09 5.49
CA LEU A 125 -12.37 21.89 5.77
C LEU A 125 -13.82 22.21 6.11
N ASN A 126 -14.04 23.19 6.99
CA ASN A 126 -15.39 23.61 7.40
C ASN A 126 -16.20 24.18 6.22
N GLU A 127 -15.57 24.96 5.33
CA GLU A 127 -16.21 25.54 4.14
C GLU A 127 -16.65 24.46 3.12
N ASN A 128 -16.10 23.25 3.24
CA ASN A 128 -16.41 22.12 2.37
C ASN A 128 -17.07 20.95 3.11
N ASP A 129 -17.60 21.18 4.30
CA ASP A 129 -18.33 20.20 5.14
C ASP A 129 -17.52 18.96 5.56
N PHE A 130 -16.18 19.10 5.68
CA PHE A 130 -15.32 18.04 6.20
C PHE A 130 -15.10 18.14 7.69
N ILE A 131 -15.19 17.01 8.38
CA ILE A 131 -14.89 16.88 9.81
C ILE A 131 -13.42 16.50 9.97
N GLN A 132 -12.67 17.35 10.68
CA GLN A 132 -11.26 17.07 10.94
C GLN A 132 -11.10 15.98 11.99
N SER A 133 -10.31 14.94 11.66
CA SER A 133 -9.88 13.90 12.56
C SER A 133 -8.35 13.80 12.54
N MET A 134 -7.72 13.50 13.68
CA MET A 134 -6.27 13.44 13.76
C MET A 134 -5.78 12.16 14.43
N SER A 135 -4.68 11.62 13.92
CA SER A 135 -3.97 10.49 14.51
C SER A 135 -3.55 10.81 15.94
N ARG A 136 -3.55 9.83 16.81
CA ARG A 136 -2.98 9.96 18.15
C ARG A 136 -1.48 10.18 18.04
N ARG A 137 -0.96 11.00 18.93
CA ARG A 137 0.47 11.34 18.93
C ARG A 137 1.34 10.09 19.04
N GLY A 138 2.32 9.96 18.13
CA GLY A 138 3.24 8.83 18.10
C GLY A 138 2.61 7.51 17.65
N ASN A 139 1.41 7.53 17.07
CA ASN A 139 0.72 6.34 16.59
C ASN A 139 0.57 6.36 15.06
N SER A 140 1.63 5.96 14.38
CA SER A 140 1.69 5.91 12.91
C SER A 140 0.63 4.99 12.31
N GLN A 141 0.21 3.95 13.04
CA GLN A 141 -0.82 3.02 12.58
C GLN A 141 -2.18 3.68 12.34
N ASP A 142 -2.42 4.87 12.91
CA ASP A 142 -3.67 5.59 12.71
C ASP A 142 -3.77 6.17 11.29
N ASN A 143 -2.64 6.30 10.55
CA ASN A 143 -2.58 6.71 9.14
C ASN A 143 -1.84 5.68 8.24
N ALA A 144 -1.81 4.41 8.65
CA ALA A 144 -1.07 3.35 7.97
C ALA A 144 -1.37 3.21 6.45
N PRO A 145 -2.61 3.43 5.94
CA PRO A 145 -2.86 3.34 4.50
C PRO A 145 -2.14 4.42 3.68
N MET A 146 -1.90 5.63 4.25
CA MET A 146 -1.10 6.67 3.60
C MET A 146 0.38 6.34 3.63
N GLU A 147 0.89 5.89 4.80
CA GLU A 147 2.29 5.44 4.94
C GLU A 147 2.61 4.32 3.94
N SER A 148 1.70 3.34 3.80
CA SER A 148 1.84 2.24 2.84
C SER A 148 1.87 2.73 1.39
N PHE A 149 1.03 3.70 1.04
CA PHE A 149 1.03 4.29 -0.30
C PHE A 149 2.35 5.01 -0.59
N PHE A 150 2.78 5.91 0.30
CA PHE A 150 4.04 6.64 0.11
C PHE A 150 5.27 5.73 0.12
N GLY A 151 5.27 4.70 0.97
CA GLY A 151 6.34 3.70 0.99
C GLY A 151 6.47 2.99 -0.35
N ARG A 152 5.36 2.54 -0.93
CA ARG A 152 5.32 1.89 -2.24
C ARG A 152 5.75 2.86 -3.35
N MET A 153 5.18 4.06 -3.39
CA MET A 153 5.54 5.08 -4.36
C MET A 153 7.05 5.34 -4.36
N LYS A 154 7.62 5.57 -3.16
CA LYS A 154 9.07 5.79 -3.05
C LYS A 154 9.87 4.60 -3.56
N THR A 155 9.49 3.38 -3.22
CA THR A 155 10.20 2.19 -3.71
C THR A 155 10.20 2.08 -5.23
N GLU A 156 9.10 2.52 -5.88
CA GLU A 156 8.92 2.33 -7.32
C GLU A 156 9.50 3.47 -8.16
N VAL A 157 9.49 4.72 -7.66
CA VAL A 157 9.85 5.89 -8.49
C VAL A 157 10.98 6.75 -7.93
N ILE A 158 11.53 6.48 -6.74
CA ILE A 158 12.53 7.35 -6.12
C ILE A 158 13.79 7.51 -6.95
N ASP A 159 14.25 6.45 -7.60
CA ASP A 159 15.45 6.46 -8.45
C ASP A 159 15.23 7.28 -9.74
N ILE A 160 13.99 7.30 -10.24
CA ILE A 160 13.63 8.12 -11.40
C ILE A 160 13.53 9.58 -10.98
N ILE A 161 12.88 9.85 -9.83
CA ILE A 161 12.79 11.20 -9.26
C ILE A 161 14.17 11.80 -9.00
N ALA A 162 15.11 11.01 -8.49
CA ALA A 162 16.48 11.46 -8.25
C ALA A 162 17.20 11.95 -9.49
N ARG A 163 16.77 11.54 -10.69
CA ARG A 163 17.33 11.96 -11.98
C ARG A 163 16.60 13.15 -12.62
N CYS A 164 15.47 13.59 -12.06
CA CYS A 164 14.75 14.74 -12.59
C CYS A 164 15.56 16.01 -12.41
N GLY A 165 15.62 16.86 -13.45
CA GLY A 165 16.39 18.11 -13.42
C GLY A 165 15.66 19.25 -12.72
N ASP A 166 14.35 19.20 -12.65
CA ASP A 166 13.49 20.26 -12.13
C ASP A 166 12.23 19.69 -11.46
N ILE A 167 11.55 20.55 -10.68
CA ILE A 167 10.36 20.17 -9.92
C ILE A 167 9.14 19.89 -10.82
N ASP A 168 9.06 20.49 -12.00
CA ASP A 168 7.93 20.29 -12.91
C ASP A 168 8.02 18.91 -13.56
N THR A 169 9.23 18.43 -13.81
CA THR A 169 9.46 17.04 -14.23
C THR A 169 9.09 16.06 -13.13
N VAL A 170 9.38 16.38 -11.84
CA VAL A 170 8.92 15.58 -10.69
C VAL A 170 7.40 15.54 -10.63
N ARG A 171 6.72 16.69 -10.82
CA ARG A 171 5.25 16.76 -10.83
C ARG A 171 4.66 15.83 -11.89
N ARG A 172 5.09 15.96 -13.14
CA ARG A 172 4.61 15.10 -14.24
C ARG A 172 4.81 13.62 -13.97
N LEU A 173 5.95 13.25 -13.37
CA LEU A 173 6.23 11.86 -12.98
C LEU A 173 5.27 11.37 -11.91
N ILE A 174 5.02 12.19 -10.89
CA ILE A 174 4.07 11.87 -9.81
C ILE A 174 2.65 11.78 -10.35
N ASP A 175 2.24 12.72 -11.23
CA ASP A 175 0.93 12.68 -11.91
C ASP A 175 0.75 11.36 -12.68
N GLY A 176 1.76 10.96 -13.46
CA GLY A 176 1.76 9.68 -14.17
C GLY A 176 1.69 8.47 -13.22
N TYR A 177 2.42 8.51 -12.11
CA TYR A 177 2.37 7.45 -11.10
C TYR A 177 0.99 7.33 -10.45
N ILE A 178 0.36 8.45 -10.10
CA ILE A 178 -0.97 8.46 -9.50
C ILE A 178 -2.01 7.98 -10.50
N ASN A 179 -1.91 8.41 -11.75
CA ASN A 179 -2.80 7.92 -12.81
C ASN A 179 -2.69 6.39 -12.95
N MET A 180 -1.48 5.84 -13.00
CA MET A 180 -1.25 4.40 -13.04
C MET A 180 -1.79 3.72 -11.77
N HIS A 181 -1.56 4.31 -10.58
CA HIS A 181 -2.08 3.76 -9.34
C HIS A 181 -3.61 3.69 -9.32
N ASN A 182 -4.28 4.75 -9.74
CA ASN A 182 -5.73 4.85 -9.70
C ASN A 182 -6.42 4.01 -10.77
N ASN A 183 -5.86 3.94 -11.98
CA ASN A 183 -6.58 3.42 -13.15
C ASN A 183 -6.05 2.08 -13.67
N GLU A 184 -4.78 1.73 -13.34
CA GLU A 184 -4.12 0.57 -13.93
C GLU A 184 -3.64 -0.45 -12.90
N ARG A 185 -3.53 -0.05 -11.63
CA ARG A 185 -3.04 -0.92 -10.57
C ARG A 185 -4.16 -1.69 -9.91
N TYR A 186 -4.33 -2.92 -10.29
CA TYR A 186 -5.27 -3.84 -9.65
C TYR A 186 -4.79 -4.24 -8.25
N GLN A 187 -5.75 -4.35 -7.34
CA GLN A 187 -5.50 -4.68 -5.94
C GLN A 187 -6.42 -5.83 -5.50
N ASP A 188 -5.83 -6.89 -4.94
CA ASP A 188 -6.58 -8.05 -4.43
C ASP A 188 -7.67 -7.64 -3.41
N THR A 189 -7.37 -6.63 -2.60
CA THR A 189 -8.29 -6.11 -1.57
C THR A 189 -9.46 -5.31 -2.15
N LEU A 190 -9.40 -4.94 -3.41
CA LEU A 190 -10.42 -4.19 -4.15
C LEU A 190 -11.14 -5.09 -5.17
N ALA A 191 -11.36 -6.35 -4.85
CA ALA A 191 -11.96 -7.32 -5.76
C ALA A 191 -11.20 -7.43 -7.09
N ALA A 192 -9.86 -7.35 -7.03
CA ALA A 192 -8.97 -7.35 -8.18
C ALA A 192 -9.25 -6.24 -9.21
N LEU A 193 -9.77 -5.11 -8.76
CA LEU A 193 -9.99 -3.90 -9.55
C LEU A 193 -8.94 -2.84 -9.23
N SER A 194 -8.77 -1.89 -10.13
CA SER A 194 -8.08 -0.65 -9.82
C SER A 194 -8.91 0.23 -8.88
N PRO A 195 -8.33 1.17 -8.14
CA PRO A 195 -9.07 2.07 -7.26
C PRO A 195 -10.26 2.76 -7.92
N SER A 196 -10.11 3.29 -9.14
CA SER A 196 -11.17 3.97 -9.88
C SER A 196 -12.25 3.00 -10.37
N GLU A 197 -11.88 1.80 -10.83
CA GLU A 197 -12.84 0.75 -11.20
C GLU A 197 -13.61 0.27 -9.97
N PHE A 198 -12.94 0.13 -8.81
CA PHE A 198 -13.59 -0.27 -7.57
C PHE A 198 -14.56 0.80 -7.07
N TYR A 199 -14.20 2.10 -7.19
CA TYR A 199 -15.13 3.20 -6.94
C TYR A 199 -16.39 3.06 -7.82
N THR A 200 -16.21 2.92 -9.13
CA THR A 200 -17.32 2.75 -10.08
C THR A 200 -18.19 1.54 -9.73
N TYR A 201 -17.58 0.41 -9.41
CA TYR A 201 -18.29 -0.79 -8.98
C TYR A 201 -19.12 -0.54 -7.71
N LYS A 202 -18.56 0.17 -6.72
CA LYS A 202 -19.28 0.45 -5.48
C LYS A 202 -20.44 1.42 -5.64
N VAL A 203 -20.32 2.37 -6.54
CA VAL A 203 -21.37 3.37 -6.82
C VAL A 203 -22.46 2.79 -7.72
N THR A 204 -22.11 2.02 -8.74
CA THR A 204 -23.05 1.50 -9.73
C THR A 204 -23.61 0.11 -9.38
N GLY A 205 -22.93 -0.65 -8.53
CA GLY A 205 -23.21 -2.05 -8.24
C GLY A 205 -22.84 -2.99 -9.41
N GLN A 206 -22.28 -2.46 -10.49
CA GLN A 206 -21.93 -3.24 -11.68
C GLN A 206 -20.43 -3.55 -11.67
N TYR A 207 -20.09 -4.82 -11.54
CA TYR A 207 -18.70 -5.25 -11.64
C TYR A 207 -18.24 -5.11 -13.10
N PRO A 208 -17.11 -4.43 -13.38
CA PRO A 208 -16.71 -4.07 -14.75
C PRO A 208 -16.61 -5.25 -15.70
N LEU A 209 -16.14 -6.40 -15.23
CA LEU A 209 -15.99 -7.60 -16.04
C LEU A 209 -17.34 -8.22 -16.44
N ASN A 210 -18.41 -8.05 -15.65
CA ASN A 210 -19.72 -8.57 -15.98
C ASN A 210 -20.29 -7.99 -17.30
N SER A 211 -19.95 -6.75 -17.62
CA SER A 211 -20.36 -6.10 -18.85
C SER A 211 -19.61 -6.61 -20.09
N TYR A 212 -18.41 -7.16 -19.91
CA TYR A 212 -17.57 -7.63 -21.00
C TYR A 212 -17.83 -9.08 -21.38
N TYR A 213 -18.17 -9.93 -20.42
CA TYR A 213 -18.22 -11.37 -20.69
C TYR A 213 -19.64 -11.88 -20.96
N GLY A 214 -20.69 -11.16 -20.56
CA GLY A 214 -22.03 -11.71 -20.60
C GLY A 214 -22.19 -13.07 -19.87
N VAL A 215 -21.08 -13.48 -19.23
CA VAL A 215 -20.87 -14.75 -18.57
C VAL A 215 -21.31 -14.61 -17.13
N LYS A 216 -22.21 -15.46 -16.69
CA LYS A 216 -22.59 -15.49 -15.28
C LYS A 216 -21.36 -15.80 -14.45
N ALA A 217 -21.23 -15.14 -13.28
CA ALA A 217 -20.12 -15.39 -12.34
C ALA A 217 -19.88 -16.88 -12.02
N SER A 218 -20.90 -17.73 -12.21
CA SER A 218 -20.81 -19.20 -12.09
C SER A 218 -19.95 -19.89 -13.15
N GLU A 219 -19.64 -19.20 -14.25
CA GLU A 219 -18.79 -19.74 -15.33
C GLU A 219 -17.31 -19.36 -15.14
N LEU A 220 -17.02 -18.53 -14.12
CA LEU A 220 -15.66 -18.19 -13.70
C LEU A 220 -15.10 -19.17 -12.66
N MET A 221 -15.54 -20.45 -12.70
CA MET A 221 -15.05 -21.51 -11.81
C MET A 221 -13.50 -21.57 -11.67
N PRO A 222 -12.71 -21.33 -12.74
CA PRO A 222 -11.24 -21.33 -12.58
C PRO A 222 -10.72 -20.28 -11.62
N LEU A 223 -11.37 -19.12 -11.52
CA LEU A 223 -10.93 -18.02 -10.67
C LEU A 223 -11.12 -18.32 -9.17
N GLU A 224 -12.25 -18.92 -8.80
CA GLU A 224 -12.48 -19.34 -7.40
C GLU A 224 -11.44 -20.37 -6.97
N LYS A 225 -11.16 -21.35 -7.80
CA LYS A 225 -10.12 -22.36 -7.57
C LYS A 225 -8.71 -21.74 -7.48
N ILE A 226 -8.42 -20.75 -8.32
CA ILE A 226 -7.13 -20.00 -8.25
C ILE A 226 -7.05 -19.21 -6.94
N ILE A 227 -8.15 -18.60 -6.50
CA ILE A 227 -8.19 -17.87 -5.22
C ILE A 227 -8.01 -18.83 -4.05
N GLU A 228 -8.68 -19.98 -4.04
CA GLU A 228 -8.53 -21.01 -3.02
C GLU A 228 -7.09 -21.54 -2.96
N ALA A 229 -6.51 -21.92 -4.09
CA ALA A 229 -5.11 -22.35 -4.18
C ALA A 229 -4.14 -21.26 -3.68
N LYS A 230 -4.40 -19.98 -4.00
CA LYS A 230 -3.61 -18.86 -3.50
C LYS A 230 -3.70 -18.73 -1.98
N LEU A 231 -4.88 -18.89 -1.40
CA LEU A 231 -5.10 -18.83 0.05
C LEU A 231 -4.38 -20.00 0.74
N GLU A 232 -4.54 -21.21 0.25
CA GLU A 232 -3.82 -22.41 0.79
C GLU A 232 -2.30 -22.22 0.73
N MET A 233 -1.77 -21.72 -0.40
CA MET A 233 -0.36 -21.41 -0.55
C MET A 233 0.13 -20.33 0.40
N GLN A 234 -0.70 -19.32 0.68
CA GLN A 234 -0.36 -18.29 1.66
C GLN A 234 -0.33 -18.83 3.09
N GLU A 235 -1.27 -19.70 3.47
CA GLU A 235 -1.28 -20.37 4.77
C GLU A 235 -0.06 -21.27 4.93
N LYS A 236 0.23 -22.11 3.95
CA LYS A 236 1.41 -22.98 3.93
C LYS A 236 2.71 -22.18 4.02
N LYS A 237 2.80 -21.05 3.32
CA LYS A 237 3.93 -20.13 3.43
C LYS A 237 4.06 -19.52 4.83
N LYS A 238 2.95 -19.25 5.50
CA LYS A 238 2.94 -18.75 6.89
C LYS A 238 3.40 -19.83 7.87
N GLU A 239 2.99 -21.07 7.68
CA GLU A 239 3.44 -22.19 8.50
C GLU A 239 4.94 -22.45 8.34
N LEU A 240 5.43 -22.49 7.10
CA LEU A 240 6.85 -22.68 6.81
C LEU A 240 7.72 -21.53 7.37
N ARG A 241 7.20 -20.29 7.39
CA ARG A 241 7.89 -19.17 8.05
C ARG A 241 8.00 -19.37 9.55
N LYS A 242 6.94 -19.88 10.21
CA LYS A 242 6.98 -20.21 11.64
C LYS A 242 7.97 -21.33 11.94
N GLU A 243 8.00 -22.35 11.09
CA GLU A 243 8.94 -23.46 11.22
C GLU A 243 10.39 -22.99 11.04
N ARG A 244 10.66 -22.18 10.02
CA ARG A 244 11.97 -21.54 9.82
C ARG A 244 12.38 -20.71 11.04
N GLN A 245 11.45 -19.96 11.63
CA GLN A 245 11.73 -19.18 12.82
C GLN A 245 12.11 -20.07 14.01
N LYS A 246 11.40 -21.19 14.24
CA LYS A 246 11.74 -22.15 15.27
C LYS A 246 13.13 -22.75 15.05
N ILE A 247 13.46 -23.11 13.80
CA ILE A 247 14.79 -23.61 13.44
C ILE A 247 15.87 -22.58 13.75
N ASN A 248 15.66 -21.32 13.36
CA ASN A 248 16.60 -20.22 13.64
C ASN A 248 16.77 -19.98 15.15
N GLU A 249 15.70 -20.06 15.93
CA GLU A 249 15.74 -19.90 17.39
C GLU A 249 16.52 -21.06 18.04
N GLN A 250 16.30 -22.28 17.60
CA GLN A 250 17.05 -23.45 18.07
C GLN A 250 18.53 -23.36 17.70
N GLN A 251 18.83 -22.96 16.47
CA GLN A 251 20.19 -22.72 16.01
C GLN A 251 20.87 -21.63 16.84
N SER A 252 20.16 -20.54 17.13
CA SER A 252 20.64 -19.43 17.97
C SER A 252 20.88 -19.84 19.43
N ARG A 253 20.05 -20.77 19.96
CA ARG A 253 20.26 -21.36 21.30
C ARG A 253 21.51 -22.24 21.32
N LEU A 254 21.67 -23.10 20.30
CA LEU A 254 22.87 -23.94 20.15
C LEU A 254 24.14 -23.09 20.07
N LEU A 255 24.11 -22.00 19.27
CA LEU A 255 25.24 -21.08 19.16
C LEU A 255 25.56 -20.33 20.46
N ARG A 256 24.53 -19.97 21.27
CA ARG A 256 24.75 -19.36 22.60
C ARG A 256 25.39 -20.32 23.60
N ASN A 257 24.93 -21.58 23.60
CA ASN A 257 25.51 -22.61 24.47
C ASN A 257 26.88 -23.08 23.99
N ALA A 258 27.25 -22.76 22.74
CA ALA A 258 28.53 -23.11 22.15
C ALA A 258 29.73 -22.49 22.86
N GLY A 259 29.55 -21.31 23.45
CA GLY A 259 30.61 -20.67 24.25
C GLY A 259 31.08 -21.53 25.41
N GLU A 260 30.22 -22.36 25.98
CA GLU A 260 30.56 -23.29 27.08
C GLU A 260 30.97 -24.65 26.56
N ILE A 261 30.46 -25.10 25.42
CA ILE A 261 30.71 -26.44 24.85
C ILE A 261 31.97 -26.48 23.97
N ILE A 262 32.42 -25.31 23.45
CA ILE A 262 33.55 -25.18 22.52
C ILE A 262 34.84 -25.87 23.09
N ARG A 263 34.95 -26.03 24.38
CA ARG A 263 36.08 -26.75 24.98
C ARG A 263 35.98 -28.28 24.94
N ARG A 264 34.84 -28.88 24.67
CA ARG A 264 34.66 -30.35 24.76
C ARG A 264 34.23 -31.08 23.51
N ASP A 265 33.48 -30.47 22.56
CA ASP A 265 32.88 -31.28 21.47
C ASP A 265 32.63 -30.51 20.17
N MET A 266 33.63 -29.84 19.63
CA MET A 266 33.55 -29.12 18.33
C MET A 266 33.10 -30.01 17.16
N LYS A 267 33.37 -31.33 17.22
CA LYS A 267 33.01 -32.28 16.17
C LYS A 267 31.51 -32.54 16.15
N LYS A 268 30.91 -32.71 17.31
CA LYS A 268 29.46 -32.99 17.47
C LYS A 268 28.62 -31.79 17.06
N MET A 269 29.09 -30.57 17.39
CA MET A 269 28.44 -29.33 16.99
C MET A 269 28.47 -29.09 15.49
N LYS A 270 29.59 -29.43 14.80
CA LYS A 270 29.67 -29.34 13.34
C LYS A 270 28.62 -30.24 12.67
N ASP A 271 28.38 -31.43 13.20
CA ASP A 271 27.40 -32.34 12.62
C ASP A 271 25.97 -31.94 12.93
N GLU A 272 25.71 -31.36 14.12
CA GLU A 272 24.39 -30.76 14.45
C GLU A 272 24.10 -29.54 13.63
N ASN A 273 25.06 -28.62 13.49
CA ASN A 273 24.90 -27.41 12.67
C ASN A 273 24.64 -27.80 11.19
N ARG A 274 25.33 -28.81 10.66
CA ARG A 274 25.03 -29.37 9.32
C ARG A 274 23.61 -29.92 9.17
N LYS A 275 23.04 -30.50 10.23
CA LYS A 275 21.63 -30.95 10.19
C LYS A 275 20.67 -29.74 10.11
N TRP A 276 20.92 -28.70 10.92
CA TRP A 276 20.12 -27.48 10.91
C TRP A 276 20.22 -26.74 9.58
N GLU A 277 21.41 -26.60 9.01
CA GLU A 277 21.62 -25.99 7.69
C GLU A 277 20.86 -26.74 6.60
N LYS A 278 20.88 -28.08 6.62
CA LYS A 278 20.11 -28.92 5.67
C LYS A 278 18.60 -28.70 5.83
N GLN A 279 18.11 -28.61 7.04
CA GLN A 279 16.69 -28.42 7.33
C GLN A 279 16.24 -27.01 6.93
N GLN A 280 17.05 -26.01 7.20
CA GLN A 280 16.82 -24.64 6.75
C GLN A 280 16.81 -24.53 5.23
N ALA A 281 17.77 -25.15 4.55
CA ALA A 281 17.82 -25.18 3.07
C ALA A 281 16.58 -25.88 2.48
N LEU A 282 16.07 -26.92 3.14
CA LEU A 282 14.83 -27.59 2.72
C LEU A 282 13.62 -26.64 2.79
N VAL A 283 13.46 -25.93 3.91
CA VAL A 283 12.39 -24.97 4.12
C VAL A 283 12.51 -23.80 3.12
N GLU A 284 13.71 -23.29 2.89
CA GLU A 284 13.97 -22.25 1.91
C GLU A 284 13.61 -22.69 0.49
N ASN A 285 13.96 -23.93 0.12
CA ASN A 285 13.60 -24.47 -1.18
C ASN A 285 12.08 -24.63 -1.35
N GLN A 286 11.37 -25.03 -0.29
CA GLN A 286 9.90 -25.11 -0.30
C GLN A 286 9.28 -23.71 -0.42
N LEU A 287 9.79 -22.72 0.32
CA LEU A 287 9.33 -21.33 0.21
C LEU A 287 9.56 -20.77 -1.19
N LYS A 288 10.68 -21.11 -1.82
CA LYS A 288 10.97 -20.71 -3.20
C LYS A 288 9.96 -21.30 -4.18
N LYS A 289 9.70 -22.62 -4.09
CA LYS A 289 8.70 -23.30 -4.93
C LYS A 289 7.30 -22.67 -4.77
N ILE A 290 6.88 -22.44 -3.53
CA ILE A 290 5.60 -21.78 -3.24
C ILE A 290 5.56 -20.36 -3.83
N SER A 291 6.65 -19.60 -3.72
CA SER A 291 6.75 -18.27 -4.31
C SER A 291 6.64 -18.30 -5.84
N GLU A 292 7.25 -19.29 -6.48
CA GLU A 292 7.15 -19.49 -7.94
C GLU A 292 5.71 -19.82 -8.37
N VAL A 293 5.00 -20.63 -7.58
CA VAL A 293 3.57 -20.94 -7.84
C VAL A 293 2.71 -19.70 -7.60
N ILE A 294 2.95 -18.95 -6.53
CA ILE A 294 2.24 -17.68 -6.27
C ILE A 294 2.46 -16.70 -7.43
N GLU A 295 3.66 -16.59 -7.97
CA GLU A 295 3.94 -15.73 -9.13
C GLU A 295 3.23 -16.21 -10.41
N LYS A 296 3.14 -17.52 -10.63
CA LYS A 296 2.34 -18.08 -11.74
C LYS A 296 0.86 -17.76 -11.56
N ILE A 297 0.31 -17.93 -10.35
CA ILE A 297 -1.08 -17.59 -10.03
C ILE A 297 -1.32 -16.09 -10.23
N LYS A 298 -0.42 -15.22 -9.78
CA LYS A 298 -0.54 -13.77 -10.01
C LYS A 298 -0.54 -13.43 -11.50
N LYS A 299 0.34 -14.05 -12.29
CA LYS A 299 0.37 -13.86 -13.75
C LYS A 299 -0.94 -14.32 -14.39
N ALA A 300 -1.48 -15.48 -13.97
CA ALA A 300 -2.75 -15.98 -14.45
C ALA A 300 -3.91 -15.05 -14.06
N LEU A 301 -3.93 -14.54 -12.83
CA LEU A 301 -4.91 -13.55 -12.37
C LEU A 301 -4.80 -12.23 -13.16
N ASN A 302 -3.58 -11.74 -13.37
CA ASN A 302 -3.35 -10.54 -14.17
C ASN A 302 -3.82 -10.74 -15.62
N PHE A 303 -3.51 -11.88 -16.22
CA PHE A 303 -4.03 -12.22 -17.55
C PHE A 303 -5.55 -12.21 -17.55
N TYR A 304 -6.20 -12.84 -16.56
CA TYR A 304 -7.65 -12.89 -16.46
C TYR A 304 -8.29 -11.50 -16.39
N TYR A 305 -7.69 -10.59 -15.60
CA TYR A 305 -8.24 -9.25 -15.38
C TYR A 305 -7.77 -8.20 -16.40
N TYR A 306 -6.56 -8.34 -16.93
CA TYR A 306 -5.94 -7.36 -17.82
C TYR A 306 -5.96 -7.79 -19.29
N GLU A 307 -5.31 -8.89 -19.58
CA GLU A 307 -5.12 -9.33 -20.96
C GLU A 307 -6.40 -9.89 -21.52
N ALA A 308 -7.15 -10.69 -20.73
CA ALA A 308 -8.47 -11.14 -21.16
C ALA A 308 -9.44 -9.98 -21.34
N THR A 309 -9.39 -8.96 -20.46
CA THR A 309 -10.20 -7.74 -20.62
C THR A 309 -9.78 -6.97 -21.87
N ALA A 310 -8.48 -6.83 -22.14
CA ALA A 310 -7.98 -6.17 -23.34
C ALA A 310 -8.32 -6.96 -24.60
N GLU A 311 -8.18 -8.28 -24.57
CA GLU A 311 -8.59 -9.17 -25.68
C GLU A 311 -10.10 -9.17 -25.87
N VAL A 312 -10.90 -9.21 -24.81
CA VAL A 312 -12.36 -9.08 -24.88
C VAL A 312 -12.76 -7.72 -25.44
N LYS A 313 -12.13 -6.63 -25.01
CA LYS A 313 -12.35 -5.30 -25.62
C LYS A 313 -12.03 -5.29 -27.11
N LYS A 314 -11.00 -6.02 -27.53
CA LYS A 314 -10.63 -6.17 -28.94
C LYS A 314 -11.66 -7.02 -29.70
N LEU A 315 -12.13 -8.11 -29.09
CA LEU A 315 -13.15 -8.99 -29.67
C LEU A 315 -14.54 -8.33 -29.74
N LEU A 316 -14.91 -7.52 -28.75
CA LEU A 316 -16.15 -6.74 -28.76
C LEU A 316 -16.17 -5.67 -29.87
N LYS A 317 -15.00 -5.25 -30.37
CA LYS A 317 -14.90 -4.42 -31.57
C LYS A 317 -15.15 -5.20 -32.88
N ASP A 318 -15.03 -6.54 -32.83
CA ASP A 318 -15.27 -7.44 -33.97
C ASP A 318 -16.03 -8.68 -33.49
N PRO A 319 -17.40 -8.60 -33.40
CA PRO A 319 -18.26 -9.67 -32.87
C PRO A 319 -18.17 -11.01 -33.60
N LEU A 320 -17.62 -11.06 -34.81
CA LEU A 320 -17.49 -12.28 -35.61
C LEU A 320 -16.32 -13.19 -35.14
N ASN A 321 -15.46 -12.71 -34.24
CA ASN A 321 -14.27 -13.42 -33.80
C ASN A 321 -14.41 -14.15 -32.45
N TRP A 322 -15.61 -14.26 -31.90
CA TRP A 322 -15.88 -14.90 -30.60
C TRP A 322 -15.50 -16.39 -30.53
N LYS A 323 -15.43 -17.08 -31.66
CA LYS A 323 -15.08 -18.52 -31.71
C LYS A 323 -13.66 -18.85 -31.28
N ASN A 324 -12.74 -17.91 -31.35
CA ASN A 324 -11.31 -18.14 -31.02
C ASN A 324 -11.00 -17.92 -29.54
N TYR A 325 -11.98 -17.51 -28.74
CA TYR A 325 -11.76 -17.17 -27.32
C TYR A 325 -11.74 -18.38 -26.39
N THR A 326 -12.37 -19.49 -26.81
CA THR A 326 -12.43 -20.76 -26.06
C THR A 326 -11.17 -21.62 -26.20
N GLU A 327 -10.24 -21.27 -27.09
CA GLU A 327 -9.02 -22.02 -27.39
C GLU A 327 -7.72 -21.36 -26.83
N LEU A 328 -7.83 -20.37 -25.94
CA LEU A 328 -6.65 -19.79 -25.30
C LEU A 328 -5.92 -20.86 -24.48
N ASP A 329 -4.63 -21.06 -24.76
CA ASP A 329 -3.70 -21.95 -24.03
C ASP A 329 -3.63 -21.68 -22.51
N TYR A 330 -4.22 -20.60 -22.08
CA TYR A 330 -4.38 -20.18 -20.70
C TYR A 330 -5.05 -21.23 -19.78
N TYR A 331 -6.05 -21.97 -20.27
CA TYR A 331 -6.68 -23.06 -19.50
C TYR A 331 -5.76 -24.26 -19.29
N LYS A 332 -4.81 -24.50 -20.20
CA LYS A 332 -3.84 -25.58 -20.08
C LYS A 332 -2.81 -25.31 -18.97
N ASP A 333 -2.45 -24.03 -18.77
CA ASP A 333 -1.54 -23.64 -17.70
C ASP A 333 -2.20 -23.68 -16.31
N LEU A 334 -3.52 -23.54 -16.23
CA LEU A 334 -4.30 -23.71 -14.99
C LEU A 334 -4.46 -25.19 -14.61
N ASP A 335 -4.71 -26.08 -15.56
CA ASP A 335 -4.80 -27.53 -15.33
C ASP A 335 -3.43 -28.13 -14.93
N ALA A 336 -2.32 -27.49 -15.32
CA ALA A 336 -0.97 -27.89 -14.89
C ALA A 336 -0.62 -27.47 -13.44
N LEU A 337 -1.46 -26.65 -12.79
CA LEU A 337 -1.31 -26.18 -11.40
C LEU A 337 -2.03 -27.09 -10.39
N TYR A 338 -2.84 -28.04 -10.85
CA TYR A 338 -3.47 -29.13 -10.08
C TYR A 338 -2.79 -30.46 -10.37
#